data_b2f8de83420ef128f95499c65c03827f
#
_entry.id   b2f8de83420ef128f95499c65c03827f
#
_cell.length_a   1.000
_cell.length_b   1.000
_cell.length_c   1.000
_cell.angle_alpha   90.00
_cell.angle_beta   90.00
_cell.angle_gamma   90.00
#
_symmetry.space_group_name_H-M   'P 1'
#
loop_
_entity.id
_entity.type
_entity.pdbx_description
1 polymer ?
#
loop_
_entity_poly.entity_id
_entity_poly.type
_entity_poly.pdbx_seq_one_letter_code
_entity_poly.pdbx_strand_id
1 'polypeptide(L)'
;MKKIMLLGSGELGKEFVIAAKRLGQYVIACDSYQHAPAMQVADEFEVFNMLDGDALYGAVNRHRPDIIVPEVEAIRTERLYDFEREGIQVVPSARAVNFTMNRKAIRDLAAKELGLKTARYRYAKSYDELRDAVEEIGMPCVVKPLMSSSGHGQSVIRNEEDIKTSWDFACSGARGDVMEVIVEEFVKFDSEITLLTVTQRNGNTLFCAPI
;
A
#
# COMPACT_ATOMS: atom_id res chain seq x y z
N MET A 1 -4.38 16.14 23.51
CA MET A 1 -3.32 16.01 22.49
C MET A 1 -2.99 14.54 22.36
N LYS A 2 -2.99 14.01 21.13
CA LYS A 2 -2.55 12.65 20.85
C LYS A 2 -1.17 12.65 20.24
N LYS A 3 -0.37 11.62 20.52
CA LYS A 3 0.92 11.40 19.87
C LYS A 3 0.71 10.45 18.68
N ILE A 4 0.98 10.94 17.48
CA ILE A 4 0.76 10.22 16.22
C ILE A 4 2.11 9.87 15.61
N MET A 5 2.32 8.61 15.26
CA MET A 5 3.47 8.17 14.47
C MET A 5 3.02 7.93 13.03
N LEU A 6 3.57 8.71 12.12
CA LEU A 6 3.34 8.58 10.68
C LEU A 6 4.43 7.70 10.07
N LEU A 7 4.06 6.63 9.41
CA LEU A 7 4.96 5.71 8.71
C LEU A 7 4.87 5.96 7.21
N GLY A 8 5.82 6.69 6.69
CA GLY A 8 5.85 7.29 5.35
C GLY A 8 5.78 8.80 5.46
N SER A 9 6.80 9.50 5.01
CA SER A 9 6.97 10.93 5.22
C SER A 9 7.12 11.70 3.90
N GLY A 10 6.46 11.22 2.83
CA GLY A 10 6.41 11.85 1.53
C GLY A 10 5.58 13.15 1.51
N GLU A 11 5.23 13.62 0.32
CA GLU A 11 4.49 14.88 0.13
C GLU A 11 3.08 14.79 0.74
N LEU A 12 2.37 13.69 0.55
CA LEU A 12 1.06 13.47 1.15
C LEU A 12 1.17 13.38 2.68
N GLY A 13 2.21 12.71 3.18
CA GLY A 13 2.53 12.66 4.60
C GLY A 13 2.74 14.05 5.19
N LYS A 14 3.38 14.97 4.46
CA LYS A 14 3.55 16.37 4.88
C LYS A 14 2.21 17.09 5.05
N GLU A 15 1.28 16.94 4.11
CA GLU A 15 -0.06 17.53 4.23
C GLU A 15 -0.84 16.94 5.41
N PHE A 16 -0.70 15.63 5.65
CA PHE A 16 -1.26 14.99 6.83
C PHE A 16 -0.71 15.62 8.13
N VAL A 17 0.62 15.78 8.24
CA VAL A 17 1.24 16.39 9.42
C VAL A 17 0.73 17.82 9.64
N ILE A 18 0.68 18.64 8.59
CA ILE A 18 0.15 20.00 8.65
C ILE A 18 -1.29 20.00 9.21
N ALA A 19 -2.14 19.12 8.70
CA ALA A 19 -3.52 19.00 9.17
C ALA A 19 -3.60 18.53 10.64
N ALA A 20 -2.80 17.53 11.02
CA ALA A 20 -2.72 17.04 12.40
C ALA A 20 -2.24 18.13 13.37
N LYS A 21 -1.24 18.90 12.97
CA LYS A 21 -0.72 20.06 13.75
C LYS A 21 -1.77 21.14 13.95
N ARG A 22 -2.57 21.46 12.92
CA ARG A 22 -3.71 22.38 13.04
C ARG A 22 -4.75 21.91 14.05
N LEU A 23 -4.88 20.59 14.24
CA LEU A 23 -5.75 19.97 15.23
C LEU A 23 -5.06 19.81 16.61
N GLY A 24 -3.88 20.39 16.80
CA GLY A 24 -3.16 20.36 18.07
C GLY A 24 -2.56 19.00 18.44
N GLN A 25 -2.28 18.13 17.45
CA GLN A 25 -1.67 16.84 17.70
C GLN A 25 -0.14 16.92 17.66
N TYR A 26 0.51 15.97 18.35
CA TYR A 26 1.97 15.78 18.32
C TYR A 26 2.32 14.70 17.30
N VAL A 27 3.19 14.98 16.35
CA VAL A 27 3.47 14.07 15.23
C VAL A 27 4.95 13.72 15.17
N ILE A 28 5.22 12.41 15.04
CA ILE A 28 6.52 11.82 14.76
C ILE A 28 6.49 11.32 13.32
N ALA A 29 7.32 11.87 12.45
CA ALA A 29 7.41 11.49 11.05
C ALA A 29 8.53 10.47 10.83
N CYS A 30 8.20 9.27 10.30
CA CYS A 30 9.16 8.20 10.07
C CYS A 30 9.30 7.90 8.58
N ASP A 31 10.54 7.67 8.13
CA ASP A 31 10.83 7.22 6.76
C ASP A 31 12.19 6.49 6.70
N SER A 32 12.50 5.89 5.55
CA SER A 32 13.77 5.21 5.31
C SER A 32 14.92 6.15 4.90
N TYR A 33 14.66 7.45 4.69
CA TYR A 33 15.66 8.45 4.30
C TYR A 33 15.48 9.77 5.07
N GLN A 34 16.58 10.49 5.22
CA GLN A 34 16.61 11.77 5.92
C GLN A 34 15.96 12.89 5.09
N HIS A 35 15.46 13.89 5.80
CA HIS A 35 14.88 15.10 5.19
C HIS A 35 13.64 14.84 4.32
N ALA A 36 12.94 13.74 4.58
CA ALA A 36 11.65 13.49 3.93
C ALA A 36 10.68 14.66 4.18
N PRO A 37 9.79 14.97 3.23
CA PRO A 37 8.94 16.18 3.27
C PRO A 37 8.17 16.39 4.57
N ALA A 38 7.58 15.34 5.16
CA ALA A 38 6.83 15.44 6.41
C ALA A 38 7.70 15.74 7.63
N MET A 39 8.98 15.31 7.63
CA MET A 39 9.92 15.58 8.73
C MET A 39 10.18 17.08 8.93
N GLN A 40 9.99 17.90 7.88
CA GLN A 40 10.19 19.34 7.94
C GLN A 40 9.15 20.08 8.79
N VAL A 41 8.00 19.45 9.04
CA VAL A 41 6.85 20.08 9.73
C VAL A 41 6.38 19.29 10.95
N ALA A 42 6.95 18.11 11.20
CA ALA A 42 6.67 17.28 12.37
C ALA A 42 7.34 17.80 13.64
N ASP A 43 6.89 17.34 14.81
CA ASP A 43 7.53 17.66 16.10
C ASP A 43 8.81 16.87 16.30
N GLU A 44 8.81 15.60 15.88
CA GLU A 44 9.98 14.71 15.89
C GLU A 44 10.02 13.91 14.58
N PHE A 45 11.17 13.34 14.30
CA PHE A 45 11.29 12.38 13.19
C PHE A 45 12.25 11.24 13.53
N GLU A 46 12.10 10.14 12.85
CA GLU A 46 13.03 9.01 12.93
C GLU A 46 13.27 8.39 11.56
N VAL A 47 14.52 8.00 11.29
CA VAL A 47 14.93 7.41 10.01
C VAL A 47 15.36 5.97 10.23
N PHE A 48 14.62 5.02 9.66
CA PHE A 48 14.92 3.60 9.71
C PHE A 48 14.23 2.84 8.59
N ASN A 49 14.69 1.63 8.31
CA ASN A 49 14.02 0.75 7.36
C ASN A 49 12.74 0.17 7.97
N MET A 50 11.59 0.65 7.51
CA MET A 50 10.26 0.21 8.01
C MET A 50 9.89 -1.23 7.59
N LEU A 51 10.62 -1.84 6.64
CA LEU A 51 10.51 -3.26 6.31
C LEU A 51 11.24 -4.15 7.33
N ASP A 52 12.15 -3.57 8.13
CA ASP A 52 12.74 -4.23 9.28
C ASP A 52 11.77 -4.18 10.46
N GLY A 53 11.16 -5.33 10.76
CA GLY A 53 10.15 -5.43 11.81
C GLY A 53 10.68 -5.14 13.22
N ASP A 54 11.96 -5.37 13.49
CA ASP A 54 12.57 -5.11 14.79
C ASP A 54 12.92 -3.64 14.95
N ALA A 55 13.40 -3.00 13.87
CA ALA A 55 13.61 -1.55 13.83
C ALA A 55 12.29 -0.79 14.03
N LEU A 56 11.23 -1.22 13.33
CA LEU A 56 9.88 -0.65 13.48
C LEU A 56 9.34 -0.83 14.91
N TYR A 57 9.46 -2.03 15.47
CA TYR A 57 9.04 -2.30 16.83
C TYR A 57 9.82 -1.45 17.85
N GLY A 58 11.14 -1.34 17.66
CA GLY A 58 12.01 -0.49 18.48
C GLY A 58 11.61 0.99 18.43
N ALA A 59 11.30 1.53 17.25
CA ALA A 59 10.86 2.91 17.08
C ALA A 59 9.52 3.16 17.82
N VAL A 60 8.54 2.29 17.64
CA VAL A 60 7.25 2.41 18.34
C VAL A 60 7.43 2.37 19.85
N ASN A 61 8.28 1.50 20.38
CA ASN A 61 8.55 1.40 21.83
C ASN A 61 9.27 2.63 22.41
N ARG A 62 10.16 3.26 21.63
CA ARG A 62 10.84 4.52 22.06
C ARG A 62 9.85 5.67 22.17
N HIS A 63 9.02 5.82 21.15
CA HIS A 63 8.12 6.98 21.05
C HIS A 63 6.79 6.79 21.76
N ARG A 64 6.32 5.54 21.94
CA ARG A 64 5.03 5.19 22.55
C ARG A 64 3.87 6.04 22.01
N PRO A 65 3.57 5.97 20.70
CA PRO A 65 2.49 6.74 20.12
C PRO A 65 1.12 6.25 20.60
N ASP A 66 0.13 7.14 20.63
CA ASP A 66 -1.27 6.78 20.80
C ASP A 66 -1.86 6.17 19.52
N ILE A 67 -1.39 6.68 18.37
CA ILE A 67 -1.90 6.33 17.05
C ILE A 67 -0.73 6.09 16.08
N ILE A 68 -0.81 5.04 15.30
CA ILE A 68 0.08 4.78 14.16
C ILE A 68 -0.71 4.97 12.88
N VAL A 69 -0.14 5.73 11.93
CA VAL A 69 -0.73 6.02 10.62
C VAL A 69 0.23 5.50 9.54
N PRO A 70 -0.02 4.32 8.96
CA PRO A 70 0.71 3.84 7.79
C PRO A 70 0.31 4.64 6.55
N GLU A 71 1.31 5.15 5.81
CA GLU A 71 1.08 5.93 4.59
C GLU A 71 1.76 5.31 3.37
N VAL A 72 2.90 4.64 3.54
CA VAL A 72 3.67 4.03 2.46
C VAL A 72 3.57 2.50 2.48
N GLU A 73 3.77 1.85 1.33
CA GLU A 73 3.67 0.38 1.21
C GLU A 73 4.86 -0.37 1.80
N ALA A 74 6.04 0.28 1.88
CA ALA A 74 7.28 -0.31 2.36
C ALA A 74 7.33 -0.40 3.89
N ILE A 75 6.39 -1.10 4.48
CA ILE A 75 6.24 -1.30 5.93
C ILE A 75 6.10 -2.80 6.22
N ARG A 76 6.68 -3.27 7.32
CA ARG A 76 6.42 -4.61 7.83
C ARG A 76 5.02 -4.66 8.46
N THR A 77 4.00 -4.83 7.63
CA THR A 77 2.59 -4.69 7.99
C THR A 77 2.12 -5.69 9.04
N GLU A 78 2.78 -6.84 9.16
CA GLU A 78 2.47 -7.84 10.19
C GLU A 78 2.68 -7.28 11.60
N ARG A 79 3.66 -6.37 11.79
CA ARG A 79 3.90 -5.70 13.09
C ARG A 79 2.75 -4.80 13.53
N LEU A 80 1.94 -4.31 12.60
CA LEU A 80 0.79 -3.48 12.94
C LEU A 80 -0.25 -4.23 13.77
N TYR A 81 -0.40 -5.56 13.55
CA TYR A 81 -1.26 -6.40 14.40
C TYR A 81 -0.70 -6.54 15.83
N ASP A 82 0.62 -6.55 16.00
CA ASP A 82 1.24 -6.59 17.32
C ASP A 82 0.89 -5.32 18.08
N PHE A 83 1.03 -4.16 17.45
CA PHE A 83 0.71 -2.87 18.05
C PHE A 83 -0.77 -2.72 18.42
N GLU A 84 -1.69 -3.21 17.58
CA GLU A 84 -3.12 -3.24 17.95
C GLU A 84 -3.37 -4.13 19.16
N ARG A 85 -2.71 -5.29 19.26
CA ARG A 85 -2.80 -6.17 20.44
C ARG A 85 -2.24 -5.53 21.71
N GLU A 86 -1.24 -4.68 21.57
CA GLU A 86 -0.65 -3.90 22.67
C GLU A 86 -1.47 -2.65 23.02
N GLY A 87 -2.60 -2.41 22.34
CA GLY A 87 -3.53 -1.32 22.63
C GLY A 87 -3.23 -0.01 21.92
N ILE A 88 -2.27 0.01 20.98
CA ILE A 88 -2.01 1.18 20.15
C ILE A 88 -3.04 1.21 19.00
N GLN A 89 -3.65 2.35 18.74
CA GLN A 89 -4.58 2.49 17.64
C GLN A 89 -3.83 2.59 16.30
N VAL A 90 -4.15 1.72 15.34
CA VAL A 90 -3.65 1.79 13.96
C VAL A 90 -4.76 2.32 13.06
N VAL A 91 -4.48 3.32 12.23
CA VAL A 91 -5.47 3.97 11.35
C VAL A 91 -4.88 4.15 9.95
N PRO A 92 -5.46 3.48 8.95
CA PRO A 92 -6.52 2.47 8.99
C PRO A 92 -6.06 1.22 9.76
N SER A 93 -6.97 0.33 10.15
CA SER A 93 -6.63 -0.85 10.96
C SER A 93 -5.55 -1.72 10.30
N ALA A 94 -4.79 -2.45 11.08
CA ALA A 94 -3.74 -3.37 10.59
C ALA A 94 -4.28 -4.30 9.49
N ARG A 95 -5.51 -4.80 9.66
CA ARG A 95 -6.19 -5.63 8.64
C ARG A 95 -6.41 -4.86 7.33
N ALA A 96 -6.91 -3.64 7.39
CA ALA A 96 -7.15 -2.81 6.21
C ALA A 96 -5.84 -2.48 5.49
N VAL A 97 -4.80 -2.12 6.24
CA VAL A 97 -3.45 -1.87 5.69
C VAL A 97 -2.91 -3.09 4.95
N ASN A 98 -3.01 -4.28 5.57
CA ASN A 98 -2.57 -5.52 4.93
C ASN A 98 -3.27 -5.79 3.60
N PHE A 99 -4.59 -5.59 3.53
CA PHE A 99 -5.33 -5.77 2.29
C PHE A 99 -4.97 -4.72 1.24
N THR A 100 -4.87 -3.45 1.61
CA THR A 100 -4.63 -2.36 0.65
C THR A 100 -3.19 -2.33 0.13
N MET A 101 -2.23 -2.77 0.92
CA MET A 101 -0.81 -2.81 0.53
C MET A 101 -0.41 -4.11 -0.19
N ASN A 102 -1.29 -5.08 -0.27
CA ASN A 102 -1.08 -6.35 -0.95
C ASN A 102 -2.16 -6.60 -2.00
N ARG A 103 -1.81 -6.44 -3.28
CA ARG A 103 -2.75 -6.64 -4.40
C ARG A 103 -3.38 -8.03 -4.44
N LYS A 104 -2.63 -9.06 -4.03
CA LYS A 104 -3.13 -10.42 -3.96
C LYS A 104 -4.22 -10.54 -2.89
N ALA A 105 -3.94 -10.05 -1.69
CA ALA A 105 -4.87 -10.13 -0.58
C ALA A 105 -6.19 -9.39 -0.89
N ILE A 106 -6.12 -8.15 -1.37
CA ILE A 106 -7.34 -7.38 -1.70
C ILE A 106 -8.08 -7.97 -2.90
N ARG A 107 -7.37 -8.49 -3.93
CA ARG A 107 -7.99 -9.11 -5.09
C ARG A 107 -8.71 -10.40 -4.72
N ASP A 108 -8.07 -11.25 -3.94
CA ASP A 108 -8.65 -12.51 -3.48
C ASP A 108 -9.84 -12.28 -2.54
N LEU A 109 -9.77 -11.29 -1.64
CA LEU A 109 -10.90 -10.85 -0.83
C LEU A 109 -12.08 -10.44 -1.72
N ALA A 110 -11.85 -9.55 -2.68
CA ALA A 110 -12.92 -9.06 -3.56
C ALA A 110 -13.52 -10.16 -4.42
N ALA A 111 -12.70 -10.94 -5.11
CA ALA A 111 -13.15 -11.91 -6.11
C ALA A 111 -13.64 -13.22 -5.48
N LYS A 112 -12.90 -13.76 -4.48
CA LYS A 112 -13.16 -15.12 -3.96
C LYS A 112 -14.04 -15.12 -2.72
N GLU A 113 -13.84 -14.17 -1.79
CA GLU A 113 -14.58 -14.13 -0.53
C GLU A 113 -15.88 -13.34 -0.65
N LEU A 114 -15.83 -12.14 -1.28
CA LEU A 114 -16.99 -11.26 -1.43
C LEU A 114 -17.77 -11.48 -2.73
N GLY A 115 -17.25 -12.27 -3.66
CA GLY A 115 -17.91 -12.56 -4.96
C GLY A 115 -18.13 -11.32 -5.83
N LEU A 116 -17.33 -10.25 -5.65
CA LEU A 116 -17.43 -9.04 -6.44
C LEU A 116 -16.88 -9.27 -7.85
N LYS A 117 -17.49 -8.63 -8.84
CA LYS A 117 -17.01 -8.67 -10.22
C LYS A 117 -15.66 -7.95 -10.31
N THR A 118 -14.63 -8.69 -10.72
CA THR A 118 -13.29 -8.16 -10.99
C THR A 118 -12.87 -8.58 -12.41
N ALA A 119 -11.78 -7.99 -12.94
CA ALA A 119 -11.11 -8.54 -14.10
C ALA A 119 -10.65 -9.98 -13.84
N ARG A 120 -10.60 -10.84 -14.87
CA ARG A 120 -9.92 -12.14 -14.76
C ARG A 120 -8.45 -11.92 -14.45
N TYR A 121 -7.85 -12.78 -13.64
CA TYR A 121 -6.46 -12.59 -13.22
C TYR A 121 -5.75 -13.92 -12.92
N ARG A 122 -4.43 -13.89 -13.04
CA ARG A 122 -3.49 -14.93 -12.62
C ARG A 122 -2.29 -14.33 -11.92
N TYR A 123 -1.70 -15.07 -10.99
CA TYR A 123 -0.43 -14.68 -10.35
C TYR A 123 0.72 -15.41 -11.02
N ALA A 124 1.91 -14.78 -11.04
CA ALA A 124 3.13 -15.36 -11.56
C ALA A 124 4.34 -14.96 -10.70
N LYS A 125 5.19 -15.94 -10.37
CA LYS A 125 6.41 -15.78 -9.57
C LYS A 125 7.68 -15.93 -10.39
N SER A 126 7.53 -16.32 -11.66
CA SER A 126 8.62 -16.48 -12.61
C SER A 126 8.21 -15.99 -13.99
N TYR A 127 9.19 -15.81 -14.86
CA TYR A 127 8.96 -15.46 -16.25
C TYR A 127 8.11 -16.52 -16.99
N ASP A 128 8.38 -17.80 -16.72
CA ASP A 128 7.63 -18.89 -17.36
C ASP A 128 6.17 -18.89 -16.90
N GLU A 129 5.91 -18.72 -15.59
CA GLU A 129 4.56 -18.57 -15.06
C GLU A 129 3.84 -17.32 -15.62
N LEU A 130 4.60 -16.24 -15.89
CA LEU A 130 4.02 -15.05 -16.55
C LEU A 130 3.54 -15.37 -17.95
N ARG A 131 4.34 -16.12 -18.75
CA ARG A 131 3.95 -16.54 -20.10
C ARG A 131 2.67 -17.37 -20.07
N ASP A 132 2.61 -18.36 -19.18
CA ASP A 132 1.43 -19.21 -19.02
C ASP A 132 0.20 -18.38 -18.61
N ALA A 133 0.38 -17.41 -17.71
CA ALA A 133 -0.68 -16.51 -17.29
C ALA A 133 -1.19 -15.60 -18.43
N VAL A 134 -0.27 -15.09 -19.26
CA VAL A 134 -0.62 -14.27 -20.44
C VAL A 134 -1.40 -15.12 -21.48
N GLU A 135 -0.98 -16.36 -21.71
CA GLU A 135 -1.69 -17.27 -22.60
C GLU A 135 -3.13 -17.55 -22.12
N GLU A 136 -3.31 -17.77 -20.81
CA GLU A 136 -4.63 -18.05 -20.23
C GLU A 136 -5.55 -16.80 -20.21
N ILE A 137 -5.02 -15.64 -19.83
CA ILE A 137 -5.79 -14.39 -19.76
C ILE A 137 -6.10 -13.85 -21.15
N GLY A 138 -5.15 -14.00 -22.07
CA GLY A 138 -5.19 -13.44 -23.41
C GLY A 138 -4.65 -12.01 -23.49
N MET A 139 -4.31 -11.59 -24.69
CA MET A 139 -3.82 -10.24 -24.97
C MET A 139 -4.91 -9.36 -25.62
N PRO A 140 -4.97 -8.06 -25.32
CA PRO A 140 -4.10 -7.35 -24.38
C PRO A 140 -4.40 -7.68 -22.92
N CYS A 141 -3.36 -7.70 -22.07
CA CYS A 141 -3.48 -7.85 -20.62
C CYS A 141 -2.55 -6.88 -19.89
N VAL A 142 -2.76 -6.73 -18.57
CA VAL A 142 -2.00 -5.81 -17.73
C VAL A 142 -1.18 -6.60 -16.72
N VAL A 143 0.11 -6.31 -16.61
CA VAL A 143 1.01 -6.87 -15.59
C VAL A 143 1.30 -5.83 -14.54
N LYS A 144 1.20 -6.23 -13.26
CA LYS A 144 1.47 -5.32 -12.11
C LYS A 144 2.24 -6.09 -11.03
N PRO A 145 3.27 -5.51 -10.40
CA PRO A 145 3.82 -6.06 -9.17
C PRO A 145 2.76 -6.14 -8.07
N LEU A 146 2.85 -7.11 -7.17
CA LEU A 146 1.90 -7.21 -6.04
C LEU A 146 2.03 -6.05 -5.05
N MET A 147 3.26 -5.58 -4.83
CA MET A 147 3.55 -4.41 -4.00
C MET A 147 4.15 -3.30 -4.86
N SER A 148 3.34 -2.34 -5.21
CA SER A 148 3.76 -1.10 -5.87
C SER A 148 2.63 -0.07 -5.81
N SER A 149 2.97 1.21 -5.95
CA SER A 149 2.01 2.32 -6.05
C SER A 149 2.24 3.13 -7.31
N SER A 150 1.30 4.01 -7.63
CA SER A 150 1.40 4.99 -8.72
C SER A 150 1.81 4.40 -10.06
N GLY A 151 1.42 3.15 -10.34
CA GLY A 151 1.72 2.48 -11.61
C GLY A 151 3.18 2.03 -11.79
N HIS A 152 4.04 2.14 -10.77
CA HIS A 152 5.41 1.65 -10.87
C HIS A 152 5.45 0.16 -11.17
N GLY A 153 6.21 -0.23 -12.22
CA GLY A 153 6.32 -1.59 -12.71
C GLY A 153 5.08 -2.12 -13.42
N GLN A 154 4.05 -1.30 -13.63
CA GLN A 154 2.85 -1.68 -14.37
C GLN A 154 3.05 -1.50 -15.87
N SER A 155 2.66 -2.49 -16.67
CA SER A 155 2.71 -2.43 -18.13
C SER A 155 1.55 -3.18 -18.78
N VAL A 156 1.33 -2.88 -20.06
CA VAL A 156 0.32 -3.56 -20.89
C VAL A 156 1.06 -4.44 -21.89
N ILE A 157 0.74 -5.73 -21.91
CA ILE A 157 1.22 -6.71 -22.90
C ILE A 157 0.19 -6.73 -24.04
N ARG A 158 0.62 -6.39 -25.27
CA ARG A 158 -0.20 -6.43 -26.47
C ARG A 158 0.20 -7.53 -27.44
N ASN A 159 1.44 -7.96 -27.35
CA ASN A 159 2.03 -9.02 -28.19
C ASN A 159 3.09 -9.79 -27.40
N GLU A 160 3.58 -10.91 -27.93
CA GLU A 160 4.54 -11.77 -27.24
C GLU A 160 5.88 -11.08 -26.96
N GLU A 161 6.31 -10.12 -27.78
CA GLU A 161 7.54 -9.38 -27.61
C GLU A 161 7.54 -8.50 -26.35
N ASP A 162 6.35 -8.07 -25.91
CA ASP A 162 6.17 -7.27 -24.70
C ASP A 162 6.40 -8.05 -23.40
N ILE A 163 6.28 -9.39 -23.42
CA ILE A 163 6.26 -10.22 -22.20
C ILE A 163 7.54 -10.06 -21.39
N LYS A 164 8.69 -10.19 -22.07
CA LYS A 164 10.00 -10.10 -21.38
C LYS A 164 10.24 -8.73 -20.79
N THR A 165 9.97 -7.68 -21.56
CA THR A 165 10.14 -6.29 -21.13
C THR A 165 9.20 -5.98 -19.96
N SER A 166 7.96 -6.47 -20.00
CA SER A 166 6.97 -6.29 -18.91
C SER A 166 7.39 -7.00 -17.63
N TRP A 167 7.96 -8.22 -17.73
CA TRP A 167 8.51 -8.92 -16.57
C TRP A 167 9.66 -8.12 -15.92
N ASP A 168 10.64 -7.72 -16.72
CA ASP A 168 11.81 -7.01 -16.21
C ASP A 168 11.41 -5.66 -15.59
N PHE A 169 10.45 -4.95 -16.21
CA PHE A 169 9.92 -3.71 -15.68
C PHE A 169 9.14 -3.92 -14.36
N ALA A 170 8.32 -4.97 -14.27
CA ALA A 170 7.61 -5.31 -13.05
C ALA A 170 8.58 -5.65 -11.92
N CYS A 171 9.63 -6.41 -12.21
CA CYS A 171 10.68 -6.73 -11.25
C CYS A 171 11.41 -5.50 -10.72
N SER A 172 11.71 -4.53 -11.60
CA SER A 172 12.38 -3.28 -11.22
C SER A 172 11.50 -2.31 -10.44
N GLY A 173 10.18 -2.38 -10.63
CA GLY A 173 9.20 -1.51 -9.98
C GLY A 173 8.56 -2.08 -8.71
N ALA A 174 8.88 -3.32 -8.37
CA ALA A 174 8.35 -3.96 -7.16
C ALA A 174 8.93 -3.32 -5.90
N ARG A 175 8.08 -3.17 -4.87
CA ARG A 175 8.48 -2.74 -3.53
C ARG A 175 8.35 -3.91 -2.56
N GLY A 176 9.19 -3.93 -1.53
CA GLY A 176 9.23 -5.04 -0.56
C GLY A 176 10.15 -6.18 -1.02
N ASP A 177 9.99 -7.33 -0.37
CA ASP A 177 10.85 -8.50 -0.49
C ASP A 177 10.23 -9.66 -1.29
N VAL A 178 9.03 -9.45 -1.85
CA VAL A 178 8.29 -10.49 -2.59
C VAL A 178 8.24 -10.17 -4.08
N MET A 179 8.84 -11.06 -4.88
CA MET A 179 8.79 -11.00 -6.35
C MET A 179 7.63 -11.86 -6.86
N GLU A 180 6.47 -11.27 -6.96
CA GLU A 180 5.27 -11.88 -7.55
C GLU A 180 4.51 -10.79 -8.30
N VAL A 181 3.95 -11.12 -9.46
CA VAL A 181 3.13 -10.22 -10.26
C VAL A 181 1.72 -10.76 -10.40
N ILE A 182 0.78 -9.87 -10.70
CA ILE A 182 -0.56 -10.22 -11.16
C ILE A 182 -0.68 -9.86 -12.64
N VAL A 183 -1.23 -10.78 -13.42
CA VAL A 183 -1.66 -10.57 -14.80
C VAL A 183 -3.16 -10.41 -14.80
N GLU A 184 -3.65 -9.31 -15.29
CA GLU A 184 -5.08 -9.00 -15.31
C GLU A 184 -5.58 -8.78 -16.73
N GLU A 185 -6.81 -9.19 -16.99
CA GLU A 185 -7.54 -8.87 -18.20
C GLU A 185 -7.56 -7.35 -18.43
N PHE A 186 -7.34 -6.92 -19.66
CA PHE A 186 -7.47 -5.51 -20.02
C PHE A 186 -8.95 -5.13 -20.13
N VAL A 187 -9.46 -4.49 -19.09
CA VAL A 187 -10.85 -4.04 -19.04
C VAL A 187 -11.00 -2.72 -19.80
N LYS A 188 -11.89 -2.70 -20.78
CA LYS A 188 -12.32 -1.44 -21.42
C LYS A 188 -13.42 -0.84 -20.57
N PHE A 189 -13.12 0.26 -19.91
CA PHE A 189 -14.09 1.02 -19.11
C PHE A 189 -14.33 2.39 -19.72
N ASP A 190 -15.51 2.94 -19.48
CA ASP A 190 -15.89 4.27 -19.99
C ASP A 190 -15.32 5.40 -19.11
N SER A 191 -15.18 5.13 -17.81
CA SER A 191 -14.63 6.08 -16.84
C SER A 191 -13.97 5.37 -15.66
N GLU A 192 -13.04 6.06 -15.01
CA GLU A 192 -12.42 5.68 -13.75
C GLU A 192 -12.72 6.75 -12.72
N ILE A 193 -13.05 6.33 -11.51
CA ILE A 193 -13.28 7.24 -10.38
C ILE A 193 -12.47 6.81 -9.17
N THR A 194 -12.10 7.78 -8.35
CA THR A 194 -11.61 7.54 -6.99
C THR A 194 -12.72 7.87 -6.00
N LEU A 195 -13.12 6.89 -5.18
CA LEU A 195 -14.09 7.08 -4.11
C LEU A 195 -13.41 6.98 -2.75
N LEU A 196 -13.20 8.12 -2.10
CA LEU A 196 -12.66 8.16 -0.76
C LEU A 196 -13.73 7.82 0.27
N THR A 197 -13.38 6.98 1.22
CA THR A 197 -14.30 6.55 2.29
C THR A 197 -13.65 6.69 3.66
N VAL A 198 -14.47 6.97 4.69
CA VAL A 198 -14.03 7.01 6.08
C VAL A 198 -14.95 6.13 6.93
N THR A 199 -14.42 5.02 7.44
CA THR A 199 -15.17 4.16 8.36
C THR A 199 -15.00 4.63 9.79
N GLN A 200 -16.11 4.97 10.44
CA GLN A 200 -16.16 5.45 11.82
C GLN A 200 -16.10 4.28 12.82
N ARG A 201 -15.80 4.59 14.09
CA ARG A 201 -15.79 3.59 15.17
C ARG A 201 -17.12 2.84 15.38
N ASN A 202 -18.25 3.48 15.06
CA ASN A 202 -19.58 2.85 15.14
C ASN A 202 -19.89 1.94 13.94
N GLY A 203 -18.94 1.75 13.01
CA GLY A 203 -19.09 0.93 11.82
C GLY A 203 -19.70 1.65 10.61
N ASN A 204 -20.20 2.87 10.76
CA ASN A 204 -20.74 3.65 9.64
C ASN A 204 -19.62 4.12 8.72
N THR A 205 -19.84 4.00 7.43
CA THR A 205 -18.91 4.50 6.39
C THR A 205 -19.45 5.77 5.77
N LEU A 206 -18.65 6.83 5.82
CA LEU A 206 -18.88 8.08 5.10
C LEU A 206 -18.24 8.00 3.72
N PHE A 207 -18.92 8.52 2.73
CA PHE A 207 -18.45 8.59 1.34
C PHE A 207 -18.20 10.05 0.96
N CYS A 208 -17.00 10.31 0.44
CA CYS A 208 -16.71 11.60 -0.18
C CYS A 208 -17.27 11.65 -1.60
N ALA A 209 -17.34 12.86 -2.17
CA ALA A 209 -17.67 12.98 -3.58
C ALA A 209 -16.62 12.26 -4.43
N PRO A 210 -17.04 11.55 -5.51
CA PRO A 210 -16.09 10.92 -6.43
C PRO A 210 -15.18 11.97 -7.09
N ILE A 211 -13.92 11.58 -7.30
CA ILE A 211 -12.91 12.36 -8.01
C ILE A 211 -12.62 11.69 -9.34
#